data_3529c0a222b12923012b007a20239e3e
#
_entry.id   3529c0a222b12923012b007a20239e3e
#
_cell.length_a   1.000
_cell.length_b   1.000
_cell.length_c   1.000
_cell.angle_alpha   90.00
_cell.angle_beta   90.00
_cell.angle_gamma   90.00
#
_symmetry.space_group_name_H-M   'P 1'
#
loop_
_entity.id
_entity.type
_entity.pdbx_description
1 polymer ?
#
loop_
_entity_poly.entity_id
_entity_poly.type
_entity_poly.pdbx_seq_one_letter_code
_entity_poly.pdbx_strand_id
1 'polypeptide(L)'
;MGQLQVLSGPERRRRWSTAEKLAIIQETYEAGATVSIVARRHGIQPNQLFAWRKLASQGALTATAAEEEVVPASEYRALQAQVKELQRLLGKKTMEGEILKEALEIARPKKTDVAFALSSEGLFEMKTVCETLGVARSNIAARATGSPSRARGRPPLPDRELVEDIKAVIADMPTYGYRRVHAILRRNARKQGKSWPNAKRVYRVMKLHHLLLVRHTGAVDDRLHDGQVAVARSNTRWCSDGFEIGCDNKEKVRVAFALDCCDREAIAHIATTEGIKSQDVQDLVITAVENRFGRINMLPQPIEWLTDNGSCFIAKDTKSLLRDIGMEPRSTPVRSPQSNGMAEAFVKTFKRDYVSVNPTPDAETVIAQLPFWFDHYNDLHPHKALGYQSPREFISSQSQT
;
A
#
# COMPACT_ATOMS: atom_id res chain seq x y z
N MET A 1 -10.30 79.37 -55.38
CA MET A 1 -9.23 78.53 -55.95
C MET A 1 -8.19 78.29 -54.85
N GLY A 2 -8.24 77.13 -54.13
CA GLY A 2 -7.29 76.83 -53.13
C GLY A 2 -6.17 76.00 -53.70
N GLN A 3 -4.94 76.44 -53.57
CA GLN A 3 -3.73 75.70 -53.96
C GLN A 3 -3.49 74.53 -53.03
N LEU A 4 -3.53 73.31 -53.56
CA LEU A 4 -3.02 72.13 -52.93
C LEU A 4 -1.47 72.15 -52.91
N GLN A 5 -0.82 72.41 -51.78
CA GLN A 5 0.59 72.17 -51.60
C GLN A 5 0.83 70.68 -51.39
N VAL A 6 1.37 70.02 -52.41
CA VAL A 6 1.89 68.65 -52.27
C VAL A 6 3.25 68.73 -51.58
N LEU A 7 3.34 68.32 -50.27
CA LEU A 7 4.57 68.13 -49.57
C LEU A 7 5.19 66.80 -50.03
N SER A 8 6.03 66.81 -50.98
CA SER A 8 6.88 65.71 -51.44
C SER A 8 8.23 65.77 -50.76
N GLY A 9 8.42 65.05 -49.75
CA GLY A 9 9.69 64.74 -49.12
C GLY A 9 9.62 63.40 -48.37
N PRO A 10 10.65 62.53 -48.50
CA PRO A 10 10.64 61.27 -47.70
C PRO A 10 10.63 61.65 -46.25
N GLU A 11 9.53 61.29 -45.52
CA GLU A 11 9.45 61.41 -44.07
C GLU A 11 10.68 60.72 -43.45
N ARG A 12 11.57 61.51 -42.80
CA ARG A 12 12.70 60.98 -42.05
C ARG A 12 12.15 60.11 -40.95
N ARG A 13 12.46 58.81 -40.98
CA ARG A 13 12.12 57.86 -39.91
C ARG A 13 12.58 58.44 -38.56
N ARG A 14 11.63 58.87 -37.76
CA ARG A 14 11.90 59.38 -36.41
C ARG A 14 12.45 58.24 -35.56
N ARG A 15 13.63 58.43 -34.99
CA ARG A 15 14.24 57.52 -34.04
C ARG A 15 13.78 57.91 -32.67
N TRP A 16 13.26 56.93 -31.91
CA TRP A 16 12.81 57.09 -30.53
C TRP A 16 13.85 56.47 -29.59
N SER A 17 14.26 57.19 -28.55
CA SER A 17 15.10 56.66 -27.47
C SER A 17 14.34 55.65 -26.64
N THR A 18 15.03 54.84 -25.85
CA THR A 18 14.38 53.86 -24.98
C THR A 18 13.51 54.53 -23.93
N ALA A 19 13.95 55.64 -23.37
CA ALA A 19 13.17 56.45 -22.40
C ALA A 19 11.87 57.00 -23.02
N GLU A 20 11.93 57.54 -24.24
CA GLU A 20 10.74 58.03 -24.95
C GLU A 20 9.77 56.89 -25.25
N LYS A 21 10.26 55.73 -25.68
CA LYS A 21 9.40 54.56 -25.91
C LYS A 21 8.70 54.11 -24.61
N LEU A 22 9.41 54.07 -23.50
CA LEU A 22 8.81 53.70 -22.19
C LEU A 22 7.78 54.74 -21.76
N ALA A 23 8.04 56.03 -21.88
CA ALA A 23 7.09 57.09 -21.58
C ALA A 23 5.78 56.97 -22.39
N ILE A 24 5.90 56.78 -23.75
CA ILE A 24 4.76 56.60 -24.63
C ILE A 24 3.97 55.32 -24.30
N ILE A 25 4.65 54.24 -23.91
CA ILE A 25 4.01 53.02 -23.45
C ILE A 25 3.21 53.29 -22.18
N GLN A 26 3.77 54.05 -21.23
CA GLN A 26 3.14 54.37 -19.97
C GLN A 26 1.82 55.16 -20.21
N GLU A 27 1.80 56.11 -21.15
CA GLU A 27 0.59 56.84 -21.52
C GLU A 27 -0.54 55.90 -21.98
N THR A 28 -0.21 54.73 -22.57
CA THR A 28 -1.23 53.74 -22.97
C THR A 28 -1.94 53.03 -21.85
N TYR A 29 -1.45 53.15 -20.62
CA TYR A 29 -2.06 52.56 -19.44
C TYR A 29 -2.87 53.58 -18.59
N GLU A 30 -2.89 54.85 -19.00
CA GLU A 30 -3.70 55.87 -18.34
C GLU A 30 -5.19 55.64 -18.60
N ALA A 31 -6.01 56.08 -17.63
CA ALA A 31 -7.45 55.93 -17.71
C ALA A 31 -8.03 56.68 -18.94
N GLY A 32 -8.76 55.98 -19.81
CA GLY A 32 -9.34 56.51 -21.06
C GLY A 32 -8.39 56.56 -22.25
N ALA A 33 -7.12 56.19 -22.12
CA ALA A 33 -6.17 56.09 -23.21
C ALA A 33 -6.28 54.74 -23.92
N THR A 34 -6.32 54.75 -25.26
CA THR A 34 -6.20 53.52 -26.07
C THR A 34 -4.91 53.57 -26.86
N VAL A 35 -4.35 52.39 -27.17
CA VAL A 35 -3.11 52.31 -27.99
C VAL A 35 -3.26 53.08 -29.31
N SER A 36 -4.45 53.07 -29.93
CA SER A 36 -4.71 53.81 -31.17
C SER A 36 -4.71 55.32 -30.97
N ILE A 37 -5.22 55.83 -29.84
CA ILE A 37 -5.25 57.26 -29.54
C ILE A 37 -3.81 57.76 -29.28
N VAL A 38 -3.05 57.05 -28.44
CA VAL A 38 -1.67 57.40 -28.12
C VAL A 38 -0.77 57.30 -29.35
N ALA A 39 -0.94 56.26 -30.18
CA ALA A 39 -0.20 56.10 -31.41
C ALA A 39 -0.41 57.28 -32.35
N ARG A 40 -1.65 57.77 -32.53
CA ARG A 40 -1.98 58.95 -33.36
C ARG A 40 -1.38 60.25 -32.78
N ARG A 41 -1.41 60.42 -31.45
CA ARG A 41 -0.84 61.59 -30.77
C ARG A 41 0.66 61.73 -31.02
N HIS A 42 1.38 60.65 -31.06
CA HIS A 42 2.84 60.63 -31.24
C HIS A 42 3.27 60.35 -32.70
N GLY A 43 2.33 60.23 -33.66
CA GLY A 43 2.63 59.94 -35.06
C GLY A 43 3.26 58.55 -35.27
N ILE A 44 2.87 57.57 -34.43
CA ILE A 44 3.38 56.19 -34.45
C ILE A 44 2.31 55.26 -34.99
N GLN A 45 2.71 54.23 -35.70
CA GLN A 45 1.77 53.18 -36.12
C GLN A 45 1.32 52.35 -34.92
N PRO A 46 0.03 52.05 -34.75
CA PRO A 46 -0.46 51.24 -33.63
C PRO A 46 0.27 49.89 -33.49
N ASN A 47 0.57 49.24 -34.58
CA ASN A 47 1.32 47.96 -34.56
C ASN A 47 2.73 48.10 -33.95
N GLN A 48 3.38 49.22 -34.20
CA GLN A 48 4.72 49.51 -33.63
C GLN A 48 4.64 49.75 -32.14
N LEU A 49 3.59 50.43 -31.67
CA LEU A 49 3.36 50.65 -30.26
C LEU A 49 2.99 49.35 -29.53
N PHE A 50 2.22 48.44 -30.13
CA PHE A 50 2.03 47.10 -29.61
C PHE A 50 3.31 46.29 -29.54
N ALA A 51 4.17 46.37 -30.54
CA ALA A 51 5.49 45.71 -30.52
C ALA A 51 6.36 46.25 -29.34
N TRP A 52 6.35 47.58 -29.14
CA TRP A 52 7.06 48.17 -28.00
C TRP A 52 6.51 47.73 -26.63
N ARG A 53 5.19 47.65 -26.46
CA ARG A 53 4.56 47.12 -25.24
C ARG A 53 5.00 45.67 -24.98
N LYS A 54 5.02 44.85 -26.03
CA LYS A 54 5.49 43.47 -25.92
C LYS A 54 6.96 43.38 -25.48
N LEU A 55 7.84 44.22 -26.08
CA LEU A 55 9.24 44.28 -25.71
C LEU A 55 9.44 44.83 -24.28
N ALA A 56 8.63 45.80 -23.85
CA ALA A 56 8.65 46.32 -22.50
C ALA A 56 8.20 45.25 -21.48
N SER A 57 7.10 44.53 -21.77
CA SER A 57 6.62 43.45 -20.90
C SER A 57 7.59 42.27 -20.79
N GLN A 58 8.44 42.08 -21.76
CA GLN A 58 9.50 41.08 -21.79
C GLN A 58 10.80 41.58 -21.16
N GLY A 59 10.85 42.79 -20.63
CA GLY A 59 12.04 43.40 -20.01
C GLY A 59 13.12 43.85 -20.97
N ALA A 60 12.97 43.63 -22.29
CA ALA A 60 14.00 43.97 -23.27
C ALA A 60 14.26 45.47 -23.42
N LEU A 61 13.27 46.33 -23.19
CA LEU A 61 13.42 47.82 -23.23
C LEU A 61 13.99 48.34 -21.91
N THR A 62 13.71 47.70 -20.77
CA THR A 62 14.24 48.09 -19.45
C THR A 62 15.71 47.69 -19.32
N ALA A 63 16.11 46.50 -19.78
CA ALA A 63 17.51 46.10 -19.83
C ALA A 63 18.38 47.04 -20.66
N THR A 64 17.91 47.45 -21.87
CA THR A 64 18.62 48.42 -22.71
C THR A 64 18.68 49.83 -22.07
N ALA A 65 17.69 50.22 -21.24
CA ALA A 65 17.70 51.50 -20.54
C ALA A 65 18.64 51.49 -19.31
N ALA A 66 18.91 50.32 -18.76
CA ALA A 66 19.81 50.11 -17.61
C ALA A 66 21.26 49.84 -18.02
N GLU A 67 21.58 49.94 -19.32
CA GLU A 67 22.88 49.60 -19.90
C GLU A 67 23.33 48.10 -19.59
N GLU A 68 22.36 47.24 -19.38
CA GLU A 68 22.64 45.81 -19.21
C GLU A 68 22.95 45.18 -20.60
N GLU A 69 23.93 44.26 -20.62
CA GLU A 69 24.25 43.51 -21.82
C GLU A 69 23.07 42.65 -22.26
N VAL A 70 22.54 42.93 -23.46
CA VAL A 70 21.41 42.19 -24.02
C VAL A 70 21.95 41.07 -24.90
N VAL A 71 21.72 39.83 -24.50
CA VAL A 71 22.13 38.63 -25.24
C VAL A 71 21.07 38.31 -26.32
N PRO A 72 21.48 37.88 -27.52
CA PRO A 72 20.54 37.40 -28.53
C PRO A 72 19.65 36.28 -28.04
N ALA A 73 18.36 36.31 -28.34
CA ALA A 73 17.41 35.30 -27.87
C ALA A 73 17.74 33.86 -28.33
N SER A 74 18.55 33.73 -29.38
CA SER A 74 19.09 32.45 -29.86
C SER A 74 20.14 31.89 -28.89
N GLU A 75 21.06 32.72 -28.40
CA GLU A 75 22.10 32.34 -27.43
C GLU A 75 21.49 32.04 -26.07
N TYR A 76 20.52 32.85 -25.62
CA TYR A 76 19.79 32.57 -24.37
C TYR A 76 19.08 31.21 -24.40
N ARG A 77 18.41 30.88 -25.54
CA ARG A 77 17.78 29.55 -25.70
C ARG A 77 18.80 28.41 -25.73
N ALA A 78 19.95 28.64 -26.37
CA ALA A 78 21.03 27.65 -26.39
C ALA A 78 21.58 27.41 -24.97
N LEU A 79 21.83 28.47 -24.19
CA LEU A 79 22.26 28.39 -22.80
C LEU A 79 21.20 27.68 -21.91
N GLN A 80 19.92 28.00 -22.07
CA GLN A 80 18.85 27.31 -21.37
C GLN A 80 18.81 25.81 -21.70
N ALA A 81 19.01 25.44 -22.96
CA ALA A 81 19.08 24.03 -23.36
C ALA A 81 20.31 23.34 -22.75
N GLN A 82 21.48 24.00 -22.70
CA GLN A 82 22.66 23.49 -22.04
C GLN A 82 22.47 23.32 -20.52
N VAL A 83 21.86 24.30 -19.85
CA VAL A 83 21.56 24.21 -18.41
C VAL A 83 20.61 23.04 -18.15
N LYS A 84 19.55 22.86 -18.94
CA LYS A 84 18.63 21.75 -18.83
C LYS A 84 19.33 20.38 -19.01
N GLU A 85 20.21 20.28 -19.99
CA GLU A 85 20.98 19.06 -20.24
C GLU A 85 22.00 18.79 -19.12
N LEU A 86 22.69 19.82 -18.61
CA LEU A 86 23.59 19.71 -17.48
C LEU A 86 22.85 19.28 -16.21
N GLN A 87 21.67 19.83 -15.94
CA GLN A 87 20.82 19.41 -14.82
C GLN A 87 20.36 17.95 -14.95
N ARG A 88 20.01 17.51 -16.18
CA ARG A 88 19.67 16.11 -16.45
C ARG A 88 20.85 15.17 -16.20
N LEU A 89 22.04 15.55 -16.68
CA LEU A 89 23.27 14.79 -16.48
C LEU A 89 23.69 14.75 -15.01
N LEU A 90 23.58 15.88 -14.31
CA LEU A 90 23.85 15.94 -12.87
C LEU A 90 22.90 15.03 -12.09
N GLY A 91 21.59 15.10 -12.36
CA GLY A 91 20.59 14.23 -11.72
C GLY A 91 20.91 12.74 -11.96
N LYS A 92 21.27 12.37 -13.20
CA LYS A 92 21.68 11.01 -13.53
C LYS A 92 22.96 10.59 -12.76
N LYS A 93 23.97 11.47 -12.71
CA LYS A 93 25.22 11.19 -11.98
C LYS A 93 25.03 11.12 -10.47
N THR A 94 24.16 11.93 -9.91
CA THR A 94 23.82 11.88 -8.48
C THR A 94 23.14 10.53 -8.16
N MET A 95 22.17 10.11 -8.96
CA MET A 95 21.49 8.82 -8.79
C MET A 95 22.45 7.63 -8.94
N GLU A 96 23.33 7.65 -9.95
CA GLU A 96 24.39 6.64 -10.12
C GLU A 96 25.31 6.59 -8.89
N GLY A 97 25.68 7.76 -8.35
CA GLY A 97 26.49 7.89 -7.15
C GLY A 97 25.81 7.35 -5.89
N GLU A 98 24.51 7.59 -5.73
CA GLU A 98 23.71 7.04 -4.62
C GLU A 98 23.60 5.52 -4.71
N ILE A 99 23.29 4.99 -5.90
CA ILE A 99 23.23 3.53 -6.14
C ILE A 99 24.57 2.87 -5.85
N LEU A 100 25.68 3.46 -6.31
CA LEU A 100 27.02 2.93 -6.04
C LEU A 100 27.39 3.00 -4.56
N LYS A 101 26.96 4.05 -3.86
CA LYS A 101 27.17 4.22 -2.42
C LYS A 101 26.38 3.18 -1.62
N GLU A 102 25.15 2.93 -2.00
CA GLU A 102 24.29 1.91 -1.38
C GLU A 102 24.79 0.48 -1.72
N ALA A 103 25.22 0.24 -2.95
CA ALA A 103 25.84 -1.01 -3.36
C ALA A 103 27.16 -1.27 -2.59
N LEU A 104 27.97 -0.24 -2.36
CA LEU A 104 29.18 -0.31 -1.52
C LEU A 104 28.83 -0.60 -0.05
N GLU A 105 27.74 -0.07 0.47
CA GLU A 105 27.27 -0.40 1.84
C GLU A 105 26.77 -1.84 1.97
N ILE A 106 26.12 -2.36 0.93
CA ILE A 106 25.66 -3.75 0.87
C ILE A 106 26.85 -4.71 0.67
N ALA A 107 27.81 -4.34 -0.18
CA ALA A 107 29.00 -5.12 -0.51
C ALA A 107 30.17 -4.93 0.47
N ARG A 108 30.07 -4.01 1.43
CA ARG A 108 31.17 -3.75 2.38
C ARG A 108 31.49 -5.00 3.19
N PRO A 109 32.65 -5.59 3.03
CA PRO A 109 33.24 -6.39 4.07
C PRO A 109 33.22 -5.53 5.34
N LYS A 110 32.88 -6.12 6.48
CA LYS A 110 32.85 -5.37 7.74
C LYS A 110 34.13 -4.56 7.84
N LYS A 111 34.09 -3.30 8.31
CA LYS A 111 35.27 -2.44 8.50
C LYS A 111 36.42 -3.18 9.16
N THR A 112 36.14 -4.13 10.04
CA THR A 112 37.09 -5.05 10.67
C THR A 112 37.78 -5.98 9.68
N ASP A 113 37.13 -6.39 8.60
CA ASP A 113 37.68 -7.29 7.59
C ASP A 113 38.66 -6.54 6.72
N VAL A 114 38.32 -5.31 6.33
CA VAL A 114 39.22 -4.40 5.60
C VAL A 114 40.41 -4.01 6.46
N ALA A 115 40.17 -3.65 7.73
CA ALA A 115 41.25 -3.30 8.65
C ALA A 115 42.20 -4.47 8.89
N PHE A 116 41.67 -5.70 8.99
CA PHE A 116 42.49 -6.90 9.13
C PHE A 116 43.33 -7.17 7.87
N ALA A 117 42.74 -7.10 6.68
CA ALA A 117 43.47 -7.29 5.41
C ALA A 117 44.61 -6.27 5.26
N LEU A 118 44.33 -4.98 5.42
CA LEU A 118 45.33 -3.91 5.31
C LEU A 118 46.46 -4.03 6.35
N SER A 119 46.17 -4.52 7.56
CA SER A 119 47.15 -4.75 8.61
C SER A 119 47.96 -6.03 8.38
N SER A 120 47.37 -7.06 7.75
CA SER A 120 48.01 -8.36 7.46
C SER A 120 48.96 -8.28 6.27
N GLU A 121 48.71 -7.42 5.30
CA GLU A 121 49.56 -7.16 4.14
C GLU A 121 50.80 -6.35 4.48
N GLY A 122 50.89 -5.82 5.69
CA GLY A 122 52.08 -5.09 6.18
C GLY A 122 52.31 -3.72 5.53
N LEU A 123 51.35 -3.25 4.73
CA LEU A 123 51.47 -1.96 4.02
C LEU A 123 51.31 -0.76 4.97
N PHE A 124 50.56 -0.94 6.07
CA PHE A 124 50.30 0.13 7.03
C PHE A 124 50.34 -0.40 8.45
N GLU A 125 50.75 0.45 9.42
CA GLU A 125 50.71 0.12 10.83
C GLU A 125 49.25 -0.12 11.31
N MET A 126 49.04 -1.20 12.06
CA MET A 126 47.73 -1.55 12.64
C MET A 126 47.08 -0.37 13.42
N LYS A 127 47.92 0.45 14.09
CA LYS A 127 47.45 1.62 14.84
C LYS A 127 46.79 2.62 13.90
N THR A 128 47.44 3.00 12.84
CA THR A 128 46.97 3.97 11.83
C THR A 128 45.72 3.48 11.14
N VAL A 129 45.70 2.20 10.71
CA VAL A 129 44.55 1.58 10.07
C VAL A 129 43.32 1.59 10.99
N CYS A 130 43.53 1.22 12.28
CA CYS A 130 42.41 1.18 13.24
C CYS A 130 41.85 2.56 13.56
N GLU A 131 42.71 3.58 13.68
CA GLU A 131 42.29 4.96 13.93
C GLU A 131 41.54 5.53 12.72
N THR A 132 42.03 5.32 11.49
CA THR A 132 41.42 5.81 10.26
C THR A 132 40.07 5.17 9.99
N LEU A 133 39.92 3.86 10.24
CA LEU A 133 38.68 3.12 9.99
C LEU A 133 37.68 3.12 11.18
N GLY A 134 38.12 3.67 12.34
CA GLY A 134 37.32 3.70 13.56
C GLY A 134 37.04 2.28 14.11
N VAL A 135 38.06 1.39 14.06
CA VAL A 135 37.96 -0.01 14.53
C VAL A 135 38.87 -0.22 15.75
N ALA A 136 38.36 -0.90 16.76
CA ALA A 136 39.15 -1.21 17.95
C ALA A 136 40.31 -2.18 17.60
N ARG A 137 41.55 -1.84 17.97
CA ARG A 137 42.77 -2.68 17.76
C ARG A 137 42.59 -4.09 18.33
N SER A 138 41.90 -4.23 19.48
CA SER A 138 41.62 -5.53 20.08
C SER A 138 40.83 -6.48 19.17
N ASN A 139 39.95 -5.96 18.32
CA ASN A 139 39.21 -6.77 17.38
C ASN A 139 40.08 -7.33 16.26
N ILE A 140 41.07 -6.55 15.80
CA ILE A 140 42.00 -6.98 14.77
C ILE A 140 43.03 -7.97 15.36
N ALA A 141 43.59 -7.68 16.55
CA ALA A 141 44.51 -8.56 17.24
C ALA A 141 43.89 -9.93 17.60
N ALA A 142 42.64 -9.94 18.08
CA ALA A 142 41.88 -11.18 18.36
C ALA A 142 41.70 -12.01 17.08
N ARG A 143 41.52 -11.36 15.94
CA ARG A 143 41.38 -12.04 14.66
C ARG A 143 42.69 -12.59 14.12
N ALA A 144 43.79 -11.83 14.28
CA ALA A 144 45.14 -12.27 13.91
C ALA A 144 45.60 -13.51 14.71
N THR A 145 45.18 -13.61 15.99
CA THR A 145 45.51 -14.75 16.87
C THR A 145 44.55 -15.94 16.69
N GLY A 146 43.57 -15.85 15.79
CA GLY A 146 42.59 -16.91 15.57
C GLY A 146 41.68 -17.20 16.78
N SER A 147 41.72 -16.30 17.78
CA SER A 147 40.88 -16.47 18.99
C SER A 147 39.40 -16.55 18.61
N PRO A 148 38.68 -17.60 18.98
CA PRO A 148 37.26 -17.70 18.66
C PRO A 148 36.55 -16.50 19.26
N SER A 149 35.86 -15.75 18.39
CA SER A 149 35.00 -14.64 18.83
C SER A 149 34.08 -15.18 19.92
N ARG A 150 34.25 -14.74 21.17
CA ARG A 150 33.29 -15.05 22.23
C ARG A 150 31.94 -14.56 21.77
N ALA A 151 31.05 -15.50 21.52
CA ALA A 151 29.66 -15.18 21.17
C ALA A 151 29.10 -14.26 22.26
N ARG A 152 28.91 -12.97 21.95
CA ARG A 152 28.29 -12.02 22.89
C ARG A 152 26.84 -12.41 23.05
N GLY A 153 26.45 -12.78 24.28
CA GLY A 153 25.09 -13.08 24.65
C GLY A 153 24.92 -14.47 25.25
N ARG A 154 23.69 -14.74 25.69
CA ARG A 154 23.31 -16.04 26.21
C ARG A 154 23.43 -17.10 25.10
N PRO A 155 23.99 -18.30 25.37
CA PRO A 155 24.05 -19.39 24.41
C PRO A 155 22.65 -19.62 23.81
N PRO A 156 22.54 -19.88 22.51
CA PRO A 156 21.26 -20.20 21.91
C PRO A 156 20.69 -21.46 22.58
N LEU A 157 19.40 -21.40 22.94
CA LEU A 157 18.68 -22.57 23.40
C LEU A 157 18.65 -23.62 22.28
N PRO A 158 18.71 -24.94 22.61
CA PRO A 158 18.58 -25.97 21.61
C PRO A 158 17.24 -25.85 20.89
N ASP A 159 17.27 -25.94 19.54
CA ASP A 159 16.09 -25.71 18.71
C ASP A 159 15.39 -27.03 18.31
N ARG A 160 15.88 -28.22 18.72
CA ARG A 160 15.38 -29.52 18.25
C ARG A 160 13.87 -29.70 18.51
N GLU A 161 13.43 -29.49 19.74
CA GLU A 161 12.01 -29.59 20.10
C GLU A 161 11.18 -28.56 19.37
N LEU A 162 11.69 -27.32 19.23
CA LEU A 162 11.00 -26.26 18.51
C LEU A 162 10.85 -26.58 17.02
N VAL A 163 11.80 -27.28 16.40
CA VAL A 163 11.71 -27.72 15.01
C VAL A 163 10.58 -28.73 14.85
N GLU A 164 10.46 -29.69 15.76
CA GLU A 164 9.38 -30.70 15.72
C GLU A 164 8.00 -30.04 15.92
N ASP A 165 7.89 -29.12 16.88
CA ASP A 165 6.66 -28.36 17.11
C ASP A 165 6.26 -27.54 15.88
N ILE A 166 7.23 -26.86 15.23
CA ILE A 166 6.99 -26.11 14.00
C ILE A 166 6.53 -27.02 12.88
N LYS A 167 7.19 -28.17 12.70
CA LYS A 167 6.80 -29.15 11.64
C LYS A 167 5.41 -29.70 11.87
N ALA A 168 5.03 -29.99 13.12
CA ALA A 168 3.69 -30.46 13.46
C ALA A 168 2.62 -29.40 13.05
N VAL A 169 2.84 -28.13 13.36
CA VAL A 169 1.91 -27.06 12.93
C VAL A 169 1.85 -26.90 11.41
N ILE A 170 2.98 -27.03 10.71
CA ILE A 170 3.02 -26.94 9.25
C ILE A 170 2.38 -28.16 8.59
N ALA A 171 2.49 -29.33 9.17
CA ALA A 171 1.84 -30.53 8.65
C ALA A 171 0.31 -30.42 8.67
N ASP A 172 -0.23 -29.80 9.72
CA ASP A 172 -1.66 -29.52 9.85
C ASP A 172 -2.09 -28.35 8.92
N MET A 173 -1.32 -27.27 8.91
CA MET A 173 -1.64 -26.04 8.16
C MET A 173 -0.43 -25.57 7.31
N PRO A 174 -0.21 -26.17 6.12
CA PRO A 174 0.96 -25.91 5.30
C PRO A 174 1.03 -24.47 4.72
N THR A 175 -0.06 -23.76 4.72
CA THR A 175 -0.17 -22.37 4.25
C THR A 175 0.19 -21.32 5.30
N TYR A 176 0.50 -21.76 6.56
CA TYR A 176 0.80 -20.83 7.64
C TYR A 176 2.24 -20.30 7.58
N GLY A 177 2.38 -18.97 7.45
CA GLY A 177 3.67 -18.28 7.63
C GLY A 177 4.08 -18.22 9.11
N TYR A 178 5.36 -17.89 9.37
CA TYR A 178 5.97 -17.92 10.71
C TYR A 178 5.17 -17.19 11.81
N ARG A 179 4.41 -16.15 11.48
CA ARG A 179 3.61 -15.40 12.48
C ARG A 179 2.42 -16.22 12.97
N ARG A 180 1.75 -16.95 12.07
CA ARG A 180 0.65 -17.84 12.43
C ARG A 180 1.17 -19.07 13.15
N VAL A 181 2.27 -19.67 12.67
CA VAL A 181 2.97 -20.75 13.37
C VAL A 181 3.33 -20.33 14.80
N HIS A 182 3.95 -19.16 14.99
CA HIS A 182 4.25 -18.63 16.32
C HIS A 182 2.98 -18.46 17.19
N ALA A 183 1.87 -18.01 16.61
CA ALA A 183 0.62 -17.85 17.35
C ALA A 183 0.07 -19.19 17.88
N ILE A 184 0.10 -20.24 17.05
CA ILE A 184 -0.29 -21.59 17.46
C ILE A 184 0.64 -22.13 18.55
N LEU A 185 1.96 -22.00 18.37
CA LEU A 185 2.93 -22.43 19.39
C LEU A 185 2.72 -21.71 20.73
N ARG A 186 2.46 -20.39 20.68
CA ARG A 186 2.13 -19.59 21.87
C ARG A 186 0.85 -20.09 22.56
N ARG A 187 -0.20 -20.39 21.77
CA ARG A 187 -1.46 -20.95 22.29
C ARG A 187 -1.25 -22.29 22.96
N ASN A 188 -0.56 -23.20 22.30
CA ASN A 188 -0.29 -24.55 22.82
C ASN A 188 0.55 -24.49 24.10
N ALA A 189 1.59 -23.66 24.15
CA ALA A 189 2.40 -23.47 25.34
C ALA A 189 1.59 -22.89 26.52
N ARG A 190 0.71 -21.91 26.26
CA ARG A 190 -0.20 -21.36 27.29
C ARG A 190 -1.11 -22.43 27.89
N LYS A 191 -1.72 -23.29 27.06
CA LYS A 191 -2.56 -24.39 27.51
C LYS A 191 -1.79 -25.37 28.39
N GLN A 192 -0.47 -25.53 28.15
CA GLN A 192 0.42 -26.42 28.92
C GLN A 192 1.13 -25.72 30.09
N GLY A 193 0.88 -24.42 30.33
CA GLY A 193 1.59 -23.64 31.36
C GLY A 193 3.10 -23.46 31.10
N LYS A 194 3.54 -23.63 29.83
CA LYS A 194 4.96 -23.53 29.43
C LYS A 194 5.28 -22.14 28.86
N SER A 195 6.56 -21.78 28.88
CA SER A 195 7.06 -20.63 28.16
C SER A 195 7.11 -20.91 26.66
N TRP A 196 6.87 -19.90 25.84
CA TRP A 196 6.88 -20.02 24.36
C TRP A 196 8.03 -19.25 23.73
N PRO A 197 8.54 -19.69 22.57
CA PRO A 197 9.59 -18.98 21.85
C PRO A 197 9.07 -17.65 21.31
N ASN A 198 9.93 -16.62 21.21
CA ASN A 198 9.56 -15.38 20.56
C ASN A 198 9.46 -15.55 19.02
N ALA A 199 8.73 -14.66 18.35
CA ALA A 199 8.51 -14.73 16.91
C ALA A 199 9.81 -14.66 16.08
N LYS A 200 10.85 -13.96 16.56
CA LYS A 200 12.17 -13.88 15.91
C LYS A 200 12.89 -15.23 15.94
N ARG A 201 12.78 -15.99 17.04
CA ARG A 201 13.35 -17.33 17.14
C ARG A 201 12.65 -18.29 16.20
N VAL A 202 11.31 -18.28 16.16
CA VAL A 202 10.52 -19.08 15.22
C VAL A 202 10.90 -18.78 13.77
N TYR A 203 10.98 -17.49 13.39
CA TYR A 203 11.41 -17.09 12.05
C TYR A 203 12.81 -17.59 11.70
N ARG A 204 13.78 -17.45 12.65
CA ARG A 204 15.15 -17.91 12.45
C ARG A 204 15.22 -19.43 12.23
N VAL A 205 14.50 -20.19 13.05
CA VAL A 205 14.46 -21.66 12.94
C VAL A 205 13.79 -22.08 11.63
N MET A 206 12.63 -21.50 11.28
CA MET A 206 11.97 -21.78 10.00
C MET A 206 12.86 -21.44 8.81
N LYS A 207 13.62 -20.34 8.86
CA LYS A 207 14.56 -19.97 7.82
C LYS A 207 15.71 -20.98 7.69
N LEU A 208 16.29 -21.42 8.82
CA LEU A 208 17.40 -22.36 8.85
C LEU A 208 17.01 -23.75 8.27
N HIS A 209 15.78 -24.17 8.51
CA HIS A 209 15.25 -25.46 8.06
C HIS A 209 14.43 -25.37 6.75
N HIS A 210 14.50 -24.24 6.00
CA HIS A 210 13.80 -24.04 4.73
C HIS A 210 12.28 -24.22 4.81
N LEU A 211 11.67 -23.86 5.96
CA LEU A 211 10.24 -23.97 6.22
C LEU A 211 9.45 -22.65 5.98
N LEU A 212 10.10 -21.63 5.45
CA LEU A 212 9.43 -20.37 5.13
C LEU A 212 8.69 -20.49 3.79
N LEU A 213 7.49 -19.89 3.73
CA LEU A 213 6.77 -19.74 2.48
C LEU A 213 7.55 -18.85 1.50
N VAL A 214 7.46 -19.18 0.21
CA VAL A 214 8.00 -18.35 -0.86
C VAL A 214 7.26 -17.02 -0.88
N ARG A 215 8.01 -15.91 -0.95
CA ARG A 215 7.41 -14.57 -1.08
C ARG A 215 6.76 -14.42 -2.45
N HIS A 216 5.48 -14.16 -2.47
CA HIS A 216 4.83 -13.63 -3.67
C HIS A 216 5.23 -12.16 -3.84
N THR A 217 5.92 -11.86 -4.93
CA THR A 217 6.31 -10.49 -5.35
C THR A 217 5.26 -9.86 -6.28
N GLY A 218 4.02 -10.32 -6.23
CA GLY A 218 2.91 -9.72 -6.98
C GLY A 218 2.71 -8.25 -6.58
N ALA A 219 2.42 -7.40 -7.56
CA ALA A 219 2.09 -6.00 -7.34
C ALA A 219 0.94 -5.89 -6.32
N VAL A 220 1.14 -5.09 -5.28
CA VAL A 220 0.06 -4.70 -4.38
C VAL A 220 -0.71 -3.61 -5.12
N ASP A 221 -1.93 -3.94 -5.54
CA ASP A 221 -2.86 -2.92 -6.02
C ASP A 221 -3.18 -1.99 -4.85
N ASP A 222 -2.75 -0.74 -4.94
CA ASP A 222 -3.17 0.34 -4.04
C ASP A 222 -4.63 0.70 -4.36
N ARG A 223 -5.55 -0.12 -3.82
CA ARG A 223 -6.98 0.13 -3.95
C ARG A 223 -7.42 1.08 -2.84
N LEU A 224 -7.99 2.20 -3.22
CA LEU A 224 -8.68 3.12 -2.31
C LEU A 224 -9.86 2.40 -1.65
N HIS A 225 -9.89 2.37 -0.32
CA HIS A 225 -10.99 1.79 0.46
C HIS A 225 -12.01 2.87 0.84
N ASP A 226 -13.24 2.73 0.37
CA ASP A 226 -14.37 3.64 0.63
C ASP A 226 -15.09 3.34 1.95
N GLY A 227 -14.39 3.05 3.02
CA GLY A 227 -14.99 2.91 4.34
C GLY A 227 -14.52 1.70 5.15
N GLN A 228 -14.67 1.79 6.47
CA GLN A 228 -14.36 0.71 7.38
C GLN A 228 -15.53 -0.28 7.46
N VAL A 229 -15.33 -1.50 6.95
CA VAL A 229 -16.27 -2.62 7.15
C VAL A 229 -16.21 -3.14 8.58
N ALA A 230 -15.01 -3.10 9.20
CA ALA A 230 -14.80 -3.54 10.58
C ALA A 230 -15.53 -2.62 11.58
N VAL A 231 -16.15 -3.23 12.58
CA VAL A 231 -16.84 -2.56 13.67
C VAL A 231 -16.17 -2.86 15.01
N ALA A 232 -16.41 -1.99 16.02
CA ALA A 232 -15.75 -2.09 17.31
C ALA A 232 -16.35 -3.15 18.26
N ARG A 233 -17.59 -3.57 18.01
CA ARG A 233 -18.32 -4.51 18.88
C ARG A 233 -18.90 -5.65 18.05
N SER A 234 -18.84 -6.86 18.59
CA SER A 234 -19.54 -8.03 18.04
C SER A 234 -21.04 -7.78 17.94
N ASN A 235 -21.67 -8.43 16.99
CA ASN A 235 -23.10 -8.32 16.72
C ASN A 235 -23.59 -6.90 16.40
N THR A 236 -22.71 -6.06 15.84
CA THR A 236 -23.11 -4.75 15.28
C THR A 236 -23.33 -4.86 13.78
N ARG A 237 -22.46 -5.59 13.09
CA ARG A 237 -22.55 -5.81 11.64
C ARG A 237 -22.06 -7.21 11.30
N TRP A 238 -22.88 -7.91 10.56
CA TRP A 238 -22.53 -9.18 9.92
C TRP A 238 -22.40 -8.96 8.42
N CYS A 239 -21.45 -9.62 7.78
CA CYS A 239 -21.33 -9.64 6.33
C CYS A 239 -21.54 -11.05 5.79
N SER A 240 -22.12 -11.12 4.61
CA SER A 240 -22.40 -12.37 3.91
C SER A 240 -21.99 -12.25 2.46
N ASP A 241 -21.55 -13.36 1.90
CA ASP A 241 -21.16 -13.51 0.50
C ASP A 241 -21.26 -14.99 0.11
N GLY A 242 -21.17 -15.28 -1.18
CA GLY A 242 -21.15 -16.63 -1.73
C GLY A 242 -19.86 -16.93 -2.48
N PHE A 243 -19.40 -18.17 -2.44
CA PHE A 243 -18.27 -18.63 -3.24
C PHE A 243 -18.48 -20.05 -3.75
N GLU A 244 -17.74 -20.39 -4.82
CA GLU A 244 -17.74 -21.73 -5.40
C GLU A 244 -16.47 -22.49 -5.05
N ILE A 245 -16.62 -23.80 -4.79
CA ILE A 245 -15.55 -24.80 -4.72
C ILE A 245 -15.76 -25.76 -5.88
N GLY A 246 -14.75 -25.86 -6.76
CA GLY A 246 -14.74 -26.84 -7.84
C GLY A 246 -14.22 -28.18 -7.34
N CYS A 247 -14.90 -29.26 -7.70
CA CYS A 247 -14.49 -30.63 -7.42
C CYS A 247 -13.74 -31.25 -8.59
N ASP A 248 -12.96 -32.29 -8.31
CA ASP A 248 -12.15 -33.01 -9.33
C ASP A 248 -13.03 -33.66 -10.41
N ASN A 249 -14.23 -34.11 -10.01
CA ASN A 249 -15.25 -34.67 -10.92
C ASN A 249 -16.03 -33.59 -11.71
N LYS A 250 -15.63 -32.29 -11.62
CA LYS A 250 -16.25 -31.14 -12.28
C LYS A 250 -17.56 -30.64 -11.62
N GLU A 251 -18.03 -31.27 -10.59
CA GLU A 251 -19.12 -30.73 -9.78
C GLU A 251 -18.68 -29.43 -9.12
N LYS A 252 -19.65 -28.64 -8.68
CA LYS A 252 -19.42 -27.39 -8.00
C LYS A 252 -20.25 -27.34 -6.72
N VAL A 253 -19.61 -27.03 -5.62
CA VAL A 253 -20.27 -26.72 -4.36
C VAL A 253 -20.30 -25.20 -4.20
N ARG A 254 -21.49 -24.64 -4.01
CA ARG A 254 -21.70 -23.23 -3.72
C ARG A 254 -21.97 -23.06 -2.24
N VAL A 255 -21.19 -22.21 -1.62
CA VAL A 255 -21.22 -21.96 -0.19
C VAL A 255 -21.60 -20.51 0.04
N ALA A 256 -22.62 -20.25 0.86
CA ALA A 256 -22.89 -18.95 1.44
C ALA A 256 -22.57 -18.97 2.93
N PHE A 257 -22.14 -17.87 3.48
CA PHE A 257 -21.73 -17.78 4.89
C PHE A 257 -22.13 -16.45 5.51
N ALA A 258 -22.24 -16.44 6.84
CA ALA A 258 -22.43 -15.25 7.66
C ALA A 258 -21.20 -15.05 8.55
N LEU A 259 -20.60 -13.86 8.53
CA LEU A 259 -19.38 -13.51 9.25
C LEU A 259 -19.58 -12.25 10.09
N ASP A 260 -19.23 -12.28 11.38
CA ASP A 260 -19.21 -11.06 12.20
C ASP A 260 -18.04 -10.14 11.82
N CYS A 261 -18.34 -8.86 11.62
CA CYS A 261 -17.34 -7.88 11.19
C CYS A 261 -16.39 -7.40 12.31
N CYS A 262 -16.65 -7.71 13.56
CA CYS A 262 -15.77 -7.43 14.69
C CYS A 262 -14.85 -8.63 15.00
N ASP A 263 -15.45 -9.73 15.45
CA ASP A 263 -14.74 -10.89 15.98
C ASP A 263 -14.33 -11.91 14.90
N ARG A 264 -14.76 -11.72 13.66
CA ARG A 264 -14.41 -12.57 12.50
C ARG A 264 -14.91 -14.01 12.60
N GLU A 265 -15.87 -14.31 13.49
CA GLU A 265 -16.48 -15.62 13.53
C GLU A 265 -17.34 -15.86 12.29
N ALA A 266 -17.11 -16.97 11.63
CA ALA A 266 -18.02 -17.49 10.61
C ALA A 266 -19.18 -18.17 11.34
N ILE A 267 -20.26 -17.42 11.57
CA ILE A 267 -21.36 -17.78 12.47
C ILE A 267 -22.16 -18.95 11.93
N ALA A 268 -22.40 -18.95 10.62
CA ALA A 268 -23.13 -20.01 9.92
C ALA A 268 -22.66 -20.11 8.47
N HIS A 269 -22.92 -21.25 7.87
CA HIS A 269 -22.75 -21.48 6.43
C HIS A 269 -23.84 -22.43 5.93
N ILE A 270 -24.11 -22.35 4.65
CA ILE A 270 -24.92 -23.30 3.90
C ILE A 270 -24.13 -23.74 2.67
N ALA A 271 -24.38 -24.93 2.16
CA ALA A 271 -23.75 -25.43 0.97
C ALA A 271 -24.76 -26.17 0.08
N THR A 272 -24.65 -25.93 -1.24
CA THR A 272 -25.52 -26.53 -2.23
C THR A 272 -24.74 -26.85 -3.51
N THR A 273 -25.17 -27.84 -4.25
CA THR A 273 -24.67 -28.14 -5.61
C THR A 273 -25.41 -27.33 -6.68
N GLU A 274 -26.56 -26.77 -6.33
CA GLU A 274 -27.35 -25.87 -7.17
C GLU A 274 -26.94 -24.40 -7.00
N GLY A 275 -27.63 -23.48 -7.70
CA GLY A 275 -27.50 -22.05 -7.47
C GLY A 275 -28.07 -21.67 -6.09
N ILE A 276 -27.39 -20.80 -5.35
CA ILE A 276 -27.89 -20.27 -4.08
C ILE A 276 -29.20 -19.49 -4.35
N LYS A 277 -30.29 -19.92 -3.72
CA LYS A 277 -31.62 -19.32 -3.81
C LYS A 277 -31.86 -18.38 -2.63
N SER A 278 -32.90 -17.55 -2.71
CA SER A 278 -33.32 -16.69 -1.60
C SER A 278 -33.68 -17.47 -0.34
N GLN A 279 -34.28 -18.66 -0.49
CA GLN A 279 -34.62 -19.55 0.63
C GLN A 279 -33.34 -19.99 1.37
N ASP A 280 -32.29 -20.36 0.62
CA ASP A 280 -31.02 -20.76 1.21
C ASP A 280 -30.41 -19.62 2.05
N VAL A 281 -30.51 -18.36 1.57
CA VAL A 281 -30.03 -17.19 2.32
C VAL A 281 -30.89 -16.96 3.58
N GLN A 282 -32.20 -17.19 3.50
CA GLN A 282 -33.08 -17.10 4.68
C GLN A 282 -32.72 -18.16 5.72
N ASP A 283 -32.45 -19.38 5.30
CA ASP A 283 -32.04 -20.47 6.18
C ASP A 283 -30.66 -20.18 6.80
N LEU A 284 -29.72 -19.58 6.03
CA LEU A 284 -28.45 -19.10 6.54
C LEU A 284 -28.62 -18.04 7.63
N VAL A 285 -29.50 -17.08 7.44
CA VAL A 285 -29.77 -16.00 8.40
C VAL A 285 -30.36 -16.58 9.69
N ILE A 286 -31.37 -17.45 9.59
CA ILE A 286 -32.00 -18.10 10.74
C ILE A 286 -30.93 -18.91 11.51
N THR A 287 -30.17 -19.75 10.82
CA THR A 287 -29.11 -20.56 11.41
C THR A 287 -28.06 -19.68 12.12
N ALA A 288 -27.67 -18.55 11.50
CA ALA A 288 -26.72 -17.62 12.12
C ALA A 288 -27.29 -17.00 13.40
N VAL A 289 -28.54 -16.60 13.41
CA VAL A 289 -29.22 -16.06 14.61
C VAL A 289 -29.30 -17.12 15.70
N GLU A 290 -29.73 -18.34 15.37
CA GLU A 290 -29.82 -19.44 16.32
C GLU A 290 -28.47 -19.84 16.91
N ASN A 291 -27.42 -19.89 16.10
CA ASN A 291 -26.06 -20.18 16.56
C ASN A 291 -25.51 -19.12 17.53
N ARG A 292 -25.88 -17.85 17.32
CA ARG A 292 -25.35 -16.73 18.10
C ARG A 292 -26.16 -16.39 19.35
N PHE A 293 -27.48 -16.52 19.27
CA PHE A 293 -28.40 -16.07 20.31
C PHE A 293 -29.34 -17.18 20.85
N GLY A 294 -29.26 -18.37 20.24
CA GLY A 294 -30.25 -19.41 20.52
C GLY A 294 -31.57 -19.17 19.82
N ARG A 295 -32.61 -19.89 20.23
CA ARG A 295 -33.95 -19.79 19.65
C ARG A 295 -34.66 -18.53 20.16
N ILE A 296 -34.61 -17.47 19.37
CA ILE A 296 -35.26 -16.19 19.66
C ILE A 296 -36.13 -15.78 18.47
N ASN A 297 -37.20 -15.02 18.72
CA ASN A 297 -38.07 -14.51 17.66
C ASN A 297 -37.59 -13.15 17.12
N MET A 298 -36.83 -12.40 17.90
CA MET A 298 -36.32 -11.07 17.54
C MET A 298 -34.96 -10.85 18.18
N LEU A 299 -34.09 -10.21 17.48
CA LEU A 299 -32.73 -9.86 17.97
C LEU A 299 -32.81 -8.89 19.16
N PRO A 300 -31.92 -9.03 20.16
CA PRO A 300 -31.86 -8.13 21.31
C PRO A 300 -31.43 -6.70 20.96
N GLN A 301 -30.75 -6.53 19.84
CA GLN A 301 -30.36 -5.24 19.27
C GLN A 301 -30.31 -5.34 17.74
N PRO A 302 -30.50 -4.23 17.01
CA PRO A 302 -30.38 -4.24 15.56
C PRO A 302 -28.97 -4.63 15.12
N ILE A 303 -28.88 -5.50 14.11
CA ILE A 303 -27.63 -5.93 13.49
C ILE A 303 -27.67 -5.57 12.00
N GLU A 304 -26.66 -4.87 11.52
CA GLU A 304 -26.54 -4.60 10.08
C GLU A 304 -26.14 -5.88 9.33
N TRP A 305 -26.91 -6.24 8.31
CA TRP A 305 -26.62 -7.35 7.41
C TRP A 305 -26.07 -6.81 6.10
N LEU A 306 -24.74 -6.88 5.93
CA LEU A 306 -24.02 -6.34 4.79
C LEU A 306 -23.80 -7.42 3.74
N THR A 307 -24.29 -7.19 2.51
CA THR A 307 -24.12 -8.11 1.37
C THR A 307 -23.75 -7.33 0.12
N ASP A 308 -23.27 -8.06 -0.88
CA ASP A 308 -23.25 -7.56 -2.24
C ASP A 308 -24.66 -7.42 -2.83
N ASN A 309 -24.74 -7.05 -4.12
CA ASN A 309 -26.02 -6.91 -4.83
C ASN A 309 -26.47 -8.22 -5.50
N GLY A 310 -26.03 -9.38 -5.04
CA GLY A 310 -26.45 -10.68 -5.54
C GLY A 310 -27.97 -10.86 -5.39
N SER A 311 -28.63 -11.38 -6.43
CA SER A 311 -30.09 -11.46 -6.50
C SER A 311 -30.75 -12.20 -5.32
N CYS A 312 -30.12 -13.26 -4.82
CA CYS A 312 -30.59 -14.04 -3.67
C CYS A 312 -30.55 -13.24 -2.35
N PHE A 313 -29.53 -12.38 -2.18
CA PHE A 313 -29.36 -11.56 -0.98
C PHE A 313 -30.30 -10.33 -0.95
N ILE A 314 -30.61 -9.76 -2.12
CA ILE A 314 -31.48 -8.57 -2.22
C ILE A 314 -32.95 -8.89 -2.48
N ALA A 315 -33.33 -10.17 -2.54
CA ALA A 315 -34.72 -10.63 -2.75
C ALA A 315 -35.66 -10.01 -1.72
N LYS A 316 -36.91 -9.76 -2.14
CA LYS A 316 -37.93 -9.14 -1.27
C LYS A 316 -38.16 -9.96 0.00
N ASP A 317 -38.30 -11.28 -0.17
CA ASP A 317 -38.58 -12.21 0.93
C ASP A 317 -37.42 -12.26 1.91
N THR A 318 -36.17 -12.28 1.42
CA THR A 318 -34.97 -12.19 2.27
C THR A 318 -34.95 -10.88 3.06
N LYS A 319 -35.22 -9.74 2.41
CA LYS A 319 -35.27 -8.43 3.10
C LYS A 319 -36.44 -8.31 4.09
N SER A 320 -37.57 -8.98 3.82
CA SER A 320 -38.68 -9.04 4.77
C SER A 320 -38.28 -9.80 6.03
N LEU A 321 -37.75 -11.01 5.87
CA LEU A 321 -37.30 -11.84 6.97
C LEU A 321 -36.24 -11.08 7.83
N LEU A 322 -35.25 -10.45 7.19
CA LEU A 322 -34.23 -9.69 7.93
C LEU A 322 -34.82 -8.62 8.83
N ARG A 323 -35.83 -7.86 8.33
CA ARG A 323 -36.49 -6.82 9.12
C ARG A 323 -37.39 -7.43 10.23
N ASP A 324 -38.06 -8.52 9.93
CA ASP A 324 -38.96 -9.20 10.88
C ASP A 324 -38.18 -9.73 12.10
N ILE A 325 -36.95 -10.15 11.93
CA ILE A 325 -36.08 -10.59 13.03
C ILE A 325 -35.25 -9.47 13.65
N GLY A 326 -35.32 -8.22 13.14
CA GLY A 326 -34.62 -7.05 13.68
C GLY A 326 -33.25 -6.79 13.06
N MET A 327 -32.95 -7.33 11.87
CA MET A 327 -31.74 -6.98 11.11
C MET A 327 -31.98 -5.81 10.15
N GLU A 328 -30.95 -5.02 9.95
CA GLU A 328 -30.92 -3.93 8.96
C GLU A 328 -30.18 -4.36 7.68
N PRO A 329 -30.90 -4.64 6.59
CA PRO A 329 -30.25 -4.99 5.33
C PRO A 329 -29.45 -3.80 4.77
N ARG A 330 -28.16 -4.00 4.54
CA ARG A 330 -27.24 -3.06 3.92
C ARG A 330 -26.64 -3.69 2.66
N SER A 331 -26.78 -3.03 1.54
CA SER A 331 -26.11 -3.47 0.29
C SER A 331 -24.90 -2.58 0.00
N THR A 332 -23.87 -3.18 -0.57
CA THR A 332 -22.70 -2.41 -1.03
C THR A 332 -23.11 -1.47 -2.17
N PRO A 333 -22.50 -0.26 -2.27
CA PRO A 333 -22.75 0.65 -3.38
C PRO A 333 -22.46 -0.03 -4.73
N VAL A 334 -23.28 0.29 -5.73
CA VAL A 334 -23.06 -0.21 -7.10
C VAL A 334 -21.69 0.22 -7.59
N ARG A 335 -20.87 -0.73 -8.09
CA ARG A 335 -19.49 -0.56 -8.54
C ARG A 335 -18.45 -0.29 -7.43
N SER A 336 -18.75 -0.59 -6.17
CA SER A 336 -17.77 -0.55 -5.08
C SER A 336 -17.61 -1.94 -4.44
N PRO A 337 -16.95 -2.89 -5.13
CA PRO A 337 -16.76 -4.26 -4.61
C PRO A 337 -15.93 -4.27 -3.31
N GLN A 338 -15.21 -3.19 -3.03
CA GLN A 338 -14.38 -3.04 -1.83
C GLN A 338 -15.19 -2.89 -0.54
N SER A 339 -16.48 -2.55 -0.65
CA SER A 339 -17.37 -2.41 0.51
C SER A 339 -17.66 -3.74 1.20
N ASN A 340 -17.41 -4.91 0.56
CA ASN A 340 -17.49 -6.24 1.18
C ASN A 340 -16.09 -6.90 1.35
N GLY A 341 -15.04 -6.08 1.44
CA GLY A 341 -13.65 -6.55 1.50
C GLY A 341 -13.35 -7.54 2.62
N MET A 342 -14.21 -7.61 3.65
CA MET A 342 -14.07 -8.58 4.72
C MET A 342 -14.53 -9.97 4.30
N ALA A 343 -15.68 -10.07 3.65
CA ALA A 343 -16.16 -11.32 3.09
C ALA A 343 -15.21 -11.85 2.00
N GLU A 344 -14.71 -10.96 1.12
CA GLU A 344 -13.68 -11.33 0.13
C GLU A 344 -12.38 -11.85 0.79
N ALA A 345 -11.92 -11.20 1.86
CA ALA A 345 -10.73 -11.63 2.59
C ALA A 345 -10.94 -12.98 3.28
N PHE A 346 -12.15 -13.23 3.80
CA PHE A 346 -12.56 -14.54 4.33
C PHE A 346 -12.50 -15.59 3.23
N VAL A 347 -13.15 -15.37 2.09
CA VAL A 347 -13.16 -16.32 0.95
C VAL A 347 -11.74 -16.63 0.47
N LYS A 348 -10.90 -15.62 0.31
CA LYS A 348 -9.47 -15.81 -0.07
C LYS A 348 -8.73 -16.67 0.94
N THR A 349 -8.95 -16.42 2.22
CA THR A 349 -8.33 -17.18 3.31
C THR A 349 -8.85 -18.61 3.33
N PHE A 350 -10.16 -18.79 3.23
CA PHE A 350 -10.80 -20.10 3.27
C PHE A 350 -10.38 -20.98 2.10
N LYS A 351 -10.39 -20.44 0.88
CA LYS A 351 -9.91 -21.16 -0.32
C LYS A 351 -8.43 -21.54 -0.21
N ARG A 352 -7.58 -20.63 0.28
CA ARG A 352 -6.15 -20.90 0.42
C ARG A 352 -5.83 -21.91 1.51
N ASP A 353 -6.46 -21.77 2.69
CA ASP A 353 -6.02 -22.50 3.90
C ASP A 353 -6.80 -23.80 4.09
N TYR A 354 -7.95 -23.98 3.43
CA TYR A 354 -8.79 -25.19 3.54
C TYR A 354 -9.00 -25.88 2.21
N VAL A 355 -9.58 -25.19 1.22
CA VAL A 355 -9.93 -25.83 -0.06
C VAL A 355 -8.69 -26.32 -0.81
N SER A 356 -7.63 -25.50 -0.88
CA SER A 356 -6.43 -25.86 -1.67
C SER A 356 -5.53 -26.92 -1.04
N VAL A 357 -5.74 -27.25 0.24
CA VAL A 357 -4.90 -28.22 0.98
C VAL A 357 -5.61 -29.53 1.30
N ASN A 358 -6.92 -29.59 1.06
CA ASN A 358 -7.71 -30.79 1.29
C ASN A 358 -8.21 -31.37 -0.04
N PRO A 359 -8.43 -32.70 -0.11
CA PRO A 359 -8.97 -33.34 -1.30
C PRO A 359 -10.42 -32.89 -1.56
N THR A 360 -10.74 -32.62 -2.82
CA THR A 360 -12.08 -32.22 -3.27
C THR A 360 -12.58 -33.15 -4.41
N PRO A 361 -12.70 -34.47 -4.19
CA PRO A 361 -13.01 -35.41 -5.24
C PRO A 361 -14.40 -35.18 -5.84
N ASP A 362 -15.41 -34.93 -5.00
CA ASP A 362 -16.82 -34.76 -5.34
C ASP A 362 -17.50 -33.78 -4.37
N ALA A 363 -18.73 -33.39 -4.71
CA ALA A 363 -19.51 -32.43 -3.93
C ALA A 363 -19.91 -32.97 -2.55
N GLU A 364 -20.24 -34.24 -2.44
CA GLU A 364 -20.63 -34.88 -1.18
C GLU A 364 -19.50 -34.82 -0.15
N THR A 365 -18.29 -35.20 -0.56
CA THR A 365 -17.08 -35.12 0.27
C THR A 365 -16.78 -33.70 0.70
N VAL A 366 -16.86 -32.72 -0.22
CA VAL A 366 -16.64 -31.32 0.13
C VAL A 366 -17.67 -30.83 1.15
N ILE A 367 -18.94 -31.09 0.92
CA ILE A 367 -20.02 -30.69 1.83
C ILE A 367 -19.81 -31.31 3.22
N ALA A 368 -19.41 -32.57 3.30
CA ALA A 368 -19.12 -33.24 4.56
C ALA A 368 -17.93 -32.65 5.32
N GLN A 369 -16.92 -32.08 4.62
CA GLN A 369 -15.76 -31.46 5.20
C GLN A 369 -16.01 -30.01 5.69
N LEU A 370 -16.95 -29.30 5.10
CA LEU A 370 -17.21 -27.88 5.41
C LEU A 370 -17.41 -27.59 6.91
N PRO A 371 -18.24 -28.31 7.66
CA PRO A 371 -18.40 -28.04 9.08
C PRO A 371 -17.10 -28.08 9.85
N PHE A 372 -16.24 -29.06 9.58
CA PHE A 372 -14.90 -29.16 10.19
C PHE A 372 -14.00 -27.99 9.83
N TRP A 373 -14.02 -27.52 8.56
CA TRP A 373 -13.21 -26.38 8.11
C TRP A 373 -13.67 -25.07 8.77
N PHE A 374 -14.99 -24.87 8.89
CA PHE A 374 -15.55 -23.70 9.56
C PHE A 374 -15.24 -23.70 11.07
N ASP A 375 -15.39 -24.84 11.73
CA ASP A 375 -15.03 -24.97 13.15
C ASP A 375 -13.54 -24.73 13.38
N HIS A 376 -12.66 -25.35 12.56
CA HIS A 376 -11.22 -25.12 12.63
C HIS A 376 -10.87 -23.63 12.41
N TYR A 377 -11.55 -22.96 11.46
CA TYR A 377 -11.39 -21.54 11.25
C TYR A 377 -11.79 -20.74 12.52
N ASN A 378 -12.90 -21.03 13.11
CA ASN A 378 -13.38 -20.33 14.28
C ASN A 378 -12.54 -20.59 15.53
N ASP A 379 -12.10 -21.84 15.73
CA ASP A 379 -11.39 -22.26 16.95
C ASP A 379 -9.88 -22.05 16.88
N LEU A 380 -9.28 -22.20 15.70
CA LEU A 380 -7.82 -22.30 15.61
C LEU A 380 -7.17 -21.25 14.68
N HIS A 381 -7.86 -20.73 13.67
CA HIS A 381 -7.23 -19.84 12.69
C HIS A 381 -6.79 -18.50 13.30
N PRO A 382 -5.45 -18.16 13.30
CA PRO A 382 -4.98 -16.94 13.93
C PRO A 382 -5.20 -15.71 13.02
N HIS A 383 -5.96 -14.73 13.52
CA HIS A 383 -6.25 -13.48 12.80
C HIS A 383 -5.33 -12.34 13.24
N LYS A 384 -4.63 -11.72 12.29
CA LYS A 384 -3.78 -10.56 12.60
C LYS A 384 -4.57 -9.43 13.26
N ALA A 385 -5.78 -9.16 12.78
CA ALA A 385 -6.65 -8.11 13.32
C ALA A 385 -7.10 -8.37 14.77
N LEU A 386 -7.14 -9.64 15.19
CA LEU A 386 -7.49 -10.06 16.55
C LEU A 386 -6.24 -10.37 17.42
N GLY A 387 -5.09 -9.76 17.11
CA GLY A 387 -3.85 -10.02 17.84
C GLY A 387 -3.34 -11.46 17.70
N TYR A 388 -3.65 -12.12 16.59
CA TYR A 388 -3.38 -13.53 16.32
C TYR A 388 -4.14 -14.51 17.22
N GLN A 389 -5.27 -14.09 17.78
CA GLN A 389 -6.26 -14.98 18.38
C GLN A 389 -7.15 -15.56 17.28
N SER A 390 -7.79 -16.70 17.56
CA SER A 390 -8.91 -17.17 16.74
C SER A 390 -10.19 -16.41 17.10
N PRO A 391 -11.23 -16.45 16.25
CA PRO A 391 -12.51 -15.81 16.52
C PRO A 391 -13.09 -16.16 17.92
N ARG A 392 -13.22 -17.44 18.22
CA ARG A 392 -13.78 -17.90 19.50
C ARG A 392 -12.88 -17.60 20.71
N GLU A 393 -11.53 -17.60 20.55
CA GLU A 393 -10.63 -17.10 21.59
C GLU A 393 -10.83 -15.61 21.86
N PHE A 394 -11.00 -14.82 20.82
CA PHE A 394 -11.25 -13.39 20.95
C PHE A 394 -12.57 -13.12 21.68
N ILE A 395 -13.66 -13.77 21.27
CA ILE A 395 -14.97 -13.67 21.93
C ILE A 395 -14.85 -14.02 23.41
N SER A 396 -14.21 -15.16 23.73
CA SER A 396 -14.04 -15.62 25.11
C SER A 396 -13.21 -14.62 25.94
N SER A 397 -12.21 -13.97 25.35
CA SER A 397 -11.41 -12.97 26.05
C SER A 397 -12.17 -11.67 26.34
N GLN A 398 -13.12 -11.29 25.48
CA GLN A 398 -13.97 -10.11 25.68
C GLN A 398 -15.05 -10.35 26.74
N SER A 399 -15.52 -11.57 26.90
CA SER A 399 -16.55 -11.93 27.90
C SER A 399 -16.00 -11.99 29.33
N GLN A 400 -14.67 -11.97 29.49
CA GLN A 400 -13.99 -12.00 30.80
C GLN A 400 -13.57 -10.62 31.31
N THR A 401 -13.76 -9.57 30.48
CA THR A 401 -13.46 -8.18 30.83
C THR A 401 -14.72 -7.41 31.13
#